data_1959018f85699cf515146a86627ed413
#
_entry.id   1959018f85699cf515146a86627ed413
#
_cell.length_a   1.000
_cell.length_b   1.000
_cell.length_c   1.000
_cell.angle_alpha   90.00
_cell.angle_beta   90.00
_cell.angle_gamma   90.00
#
_symmetry.space_group_name_H-M   'P 1'
#
loop_
_entity.id
_entity.type
_entity.pdbx_description
1 polymer ?
#
loop_
_entity_poly.entity_id
_entity_poly.type
_entity_poly.pdbx_seq_one_letter_code
_entity_poly.pdbx_strand_id
1 'polypeptide(L)'
;MALTIPEIVRQFKADVAQAISAETIIKICGYLKYVCRDRALGPVTTVHVFLLQILHGNTACTALSRLAGVPFTAAAYCKARQRLPLVLFEDLLERVCDALFPEVHTTGRWRGHRTWTLDGSSFSMPDTPALRAYFGQPSAQAKGCGFPVAHMLALFHAGTGLLLRVLASPMCTHDMRHAATMHAELSEGDILIADRGFASFAHLSLLFVRKMHGVFRCHQKQIVSFRVGRKHTRPSKPRKGLPRSRYVRRLGWQDQLVEYRKPPWKPRWMEKAAYAALPQTLLVRELRLVTPQRGYRTRVITLVTTLLDPVAYPAAALAELYLGRWQIEINFRHLKTTMGLEILHCRSVAGVLKEMYMFAIAYNLVRLVMLEAARHQEVPLDRISFIDALRWLRDTLPNTPLTALVINPWRPDRVEPRVLKRRMKKYPLMKKPRDTLRKALLPKKVAA
;
A
#
# COMPACT_ATOMS: atom_id res chain seq x y z
N MET A 1 -0.93 -23.74 17.50
CA MET A 1 -0.50 -22.38 17.20
C MET A 1 -1.35 -21.67 16.12
N ALA A 2 -1.63 -22.22 14.96
CA ALA A 2 -2.39 -21.48 13.93
C ALA A 2 -3.81 -21.05 14.39
N LEU A 3 -4.50 -21.88 15.15
CA LEU A 3 -5.85 -21.60 15.64
C LEU A 3 -5.90 -20.60 16.82
N THR A 4 -4.74 -20.24 17.38
CA THR A 4 -4.62 -19.39 18.57
C THR A 4 -4.43 -17.90 18.27
N ILE A 5 -4.14 -17.53 17.01
CA ILE A 5 -3.93 -16.11 16.63
C ILE A 5 -5.14 -15.24 16.99
N PRO A 6 -6.40 -15.64 16.70
CA PRO A 6 -7.55 -14.85 17.14
C PRO A 6 -7.62 -14.66 18.66
N GLU A 7 -7.20 -15.66 19.43
CA GLU A 7 -7.19 -15.59 20.91
C GLU A 7 -6.13 -14.61 21.41
N ILE A 8 -4.93 -14.61 20.79
CA ILE A 8 -3.86 -13.66 21.09
C ILE A 8 -4.33 -12.23 20.79
N VAL A 9 -4.95 -12.02 19.63
CA VAL A 9 -5.44 -10.69 19.20
C VAL A 9 -6.59 -10.19 20.08
N ARG A 10 -7.41 -11.11 20.61
CA ARG A 10 -8.55 -10.77 21.49
C ARG A 10 -8.14 -10.01 22.74
N GLN A 11 -6.93 -10.23 23.25
CA GLN A 11 -6.41 -9.52 24.42
C GLN A 11 -6.31 -8.00 24.20
N PHE A 12 -6.15 -7.58 22.94
CA PHE A 12 -5.99 -6.18 22.58
C PHE A 12 -7.25 -5.59 21.95
N LYS A 13 -7.89 -6.36 21.06
CA LYS A 13 -9.01 -5.89 20.26
C LYS A 13 -9.98 -7.04 19.95
N ALA A 14 -11.04 -7.14 20.71
CA ALA A 14 -12.05 -8.19 20.55
C ALA A 14 -12.67 -8.19 19.14
N ASP A 15 -12.96 -7.00 18.57
CA ASP A 15 -13.55 -6.86 17.24
C ASP A 15 -12.65 -7.39 16.13
N VAL A 16 -11.34 -7.14 16.23
CA VAL A 16 -10.35 -7.67 15.26
C VAL A 16 -10.24 -9.18 15.40
N ALA A 17 -10.24 -9.71 16.63
CA ALA A 17 -10.26 -11.15 16.86
C ALA A 17 -11.51 -11.80 16.28
N GLN A 18 -12.67 -11.15 16.45
CA GLN A 18 -13.94 -11.61 15.86
C GLN A 18 -13.89 -11.58 14.33
N ALA A 19 -13.29 -10.55 13.72
CA ALA A 19 -13.15 -10.43 12.26
C ALA A 19 -12.43 -11.64 11.62
N ILE A 20 -11.50 -12.26 12.34
CA ILE A 20 -10.74 -13.45 11.88
C ILE A 20 -11.13 -14.74 12.63
N SER A 21 -12.24 -14.74 13.36
CA SER A 21 -12.70 -15.90 14.13
C SER A 21 -13.21 -17.04 13.25
N ALA A 22 -13.27 -18.24 13.83
CA ALA A 22 -13.87 -19.40 13.18
C ALA A 22 -15.32 -19.15 12.75
N GLU A 23 -16.09 -18.50 13.62
CA GLU A 23 -17.49 -18.14 13.38
C GLU A 23 -17.63 -17.22 12.16
N THR A 24 -16.84 -16.16 12.10
CA THR A 24 -16.85 -15.21 10.96
C THR A 24 -16.47 -15.89 9.66
N ILE A 25 -15.43 -16.72 9.66
CA ILE A 25 -15.01 -17.46 8.46
C ILE A 25 -16.12 -18.40 7.97
N ILE A 26 -16.79 -19.12 8.88
CA ILE A 26 -17.90 -20.01 8.54
C ILE A 26 -19.09 -19.20 7.99
N LYS A 27 -19.41 -18.08 8.63
CA LYS A 27 -20.50 -17.17 8.20
C LYS A 27 -20.26 -16.64 6.79
N ILE A 28 -19.05 -16.19 6.46
CA ILE A 28 -18.69 -15.73 5.11
C ILE A 28 -18.82 -16.90 4.11
N CYS A 29 -18.31 -18.08 4.45
CA CYS A 29 -18.46 -19.27 3.60
C CYS A 29 -19.92 -19.60 3.33
N GLY A 30 -20.80 -19.46 4.34
CA GLY A 30 -22.24 -19.63 4.20
C GLY A 30 -22.87 -18.64 3.20
N TYR A 31 -22.56 -17.35 3.30
CA TYR A 31 -23.02 -16.33 2.35
C TYR A 31 -22.54 -16.59 0.92
N LEU A 32 -21.31 -17.08 0.78
CA LEU A 32 -20.73 -17.41 -0.50
C LEU A 32 -21.24 -18.76 -1.05
N LYS A 33 -22.14 -19.45 -0.33
CA LYS A 33 -22.65 -20.78 -0.64
C LYS A 33 -21.49 -21.79 -0.88
N TYR A 34 -20.38 -21.59 -0.17
CA TYR A 34 -19.20 -22.43 -0.27
C TYR A 34 -19.41 -23.74 0.53
N VAL A 35 -19.69 -24.80 -0.18
CA VAL A 35 -19.85 -26.13 0.43
C VAL A 35 -18.48 -26.78 0.57
N CYS A 36 -18.11 -27.15 1.78
CA CYS A 36 -16.91 -27.92 2.07
C CYS A 36 -17.27 -29.22 2.80
N ARG A 37 -16.48 -30.26 2.55
CA ARG A 37 -16.54 -31.50 3.35
C ARG A 37 -15.86 -31.24 4.67
N ASP A 38 -16.38 -31.85 5.74
CA ASP A 38 -15.68 -31.83 7.04
C ASP A 38 -14.36 -32.62 6.93
N ARG A 39 -13.25 -31.89 7.07
CA ARG A 39 -11.88 -32.39 6.95
C ARG A 39 -10.95 -31.56 7.81
N ALA A 40 -9.77 -32.13 8.14
CA ALA A 40 -8.75 -31.42 8.91
C ALA A 40 -8.35 -30.04 8.31
N LEU A 41 -8.41 -29.90 6.98
CA LEU A 41 -8.20 -28.62 6.26
C LEU A 41 -9.53 -28.05 5.77
N GLY A 42 -10.47 -27.81 6.70
CA GLY A 42 -11.66 -26.98 6.46
C GLY A 42 -11.30 -25.49 6.24
N PRO A 43 -12.29 -24.62 5.94
CA PRO A 43 -12.06 -23.20 5.70
C PRO A 43 -11.30 -22.51 6.84
N VAL A 44 -11.74 -22.70 8.06
CA VAL A 44 -11.15 -22.09 9.27
C VAL A 44 -9.68 -22.45 9.41
N THR A 45 -9.39 -23.77 9.46
CA THR A 45 -8.01 -24.26 9.58
C THR A 45 -7.15 -23.75 8.42
N THR A 46 -7.68 -23.75 7.19
CA THR A 46 -6.92 -23.31 6.00
C THR A 46 -6.58 -21.82 6.08
N VAL A 47 -7.52 -20.96 6.49
CA VAL A 47 -7.30 -19.51 6.65
C VAL A 47 -6.27 -19.23 7.75
N HIS A 48 -6.41 -19.87 8.93
CA HIS A 48 -5.49 -19.65 10.05
C HIS A 48 -4.08 -20.20 9.76
N VAL A 49 -3.96 -21.35 9.10
CA VAL A 49 -2.67 -21.89 8.65
C VAL A 49 -2.04 -20.95 7.60
N PHE A 50 -2.86 -20.32 6.75
CA PHE A 50 -2.35 -19.35 5.79
C PHE A 50 -1.85 -18.08 6.48
N LEU A 51 -2.57 -17.56 7.46
CA LEU A 51 -2.12 -16.45 8.28
C LEU A 51 -0.79 -16.76 8.98
N LEU A 52 -0.70 -17.94 9.62
CA LEU A 52 0.53 -18.44 10.24
C LEU A 52 1.68 -18.53 9.21
N GLN A 53 1.42 -19.01 8.00
CA GLN A 53 2.40 -19.06 6.91
C GLN A 53 2.99 -17.69 6.62
N ILE A 54 2.16 -16.67 6.51
CA ILE A 54 2.59 -15.30 6.23
C ILE A 54 3.40 -14.72 7.40
N LEU A 55 2.96 -14.91 8.65
CA LEU A 55 3.69 -14.47 9.84
C LEU A 55 5.08 -15.11 9.97
N HIS A 56 5.26 -16.31 9.43
CA HIS A 56 6.56 -17.00 9.30
C HIS A 56 7.30 -16.67 7.99
N GLY A 57 7.13 -15.45 7.43
CA GLY A 57 7.84 -14.98 6.24
C GLY A 57 7.45 -15.74 4.97
N ASN A 58 6.17 -16.11 4.84
CA ASN A 58 5.64 -16.91 3.72
C ASN A 58 6.39 -18.24 3.54
N THR A 59 6.60 -18.93 4.65
CA THR A 59 7.40 -20.17 4.71
C THR A 59 6.87 -21.27 3.78
N ALA A 60 7.72 -22.24 3.48
CA ALA A 60 7.36 -23.37 2.60
C ALA A 60 6.20 -24.19 3.17
N CYS A 61 5.27 -24.61 2.30
CA CYS A 61 4.09 -25.40 2.70
C CYS A 61 4.42 -26.70 3.42
N THR A 62 5.62 -27.25 3.20
CA THR A 62 6.11 -28.47 3.85
C THR A 62 6.36 -28.30 5.36
N ALA A 63 6.63 -27.07 5.82
CA ALA A 63 6.86 -26.78 7.23
C ALA A 63 5.56 -26.57 8.03
N LEU A 64 4.45 -26.29 7.36
CA LEU A 64 3.24 -25.78 7.99
C LEU A 64 2.50 -26.81 8.86
N SER A 65 2.51 -28.08 8.51
CA SER A 65 1.88 -29.14 9.34
C SER A 65 2.50 -29.15 10.75
N ARG A 66 3.83 -29.08 10.84
CA ARG A 66 4.55 -29.01 12.11
C ARG A 66 4.29 -27.68 12.85
N LEU A 67 4.33 -26.56 12.14
CA LEU A 67 4.10 -25.24 12.75
C LEU A 67 2.67 -25.09 13.27
N ALA A 68 1.68 -25.61 12.54
CA ALA A 68 0.28 -25.51 12.92
C ALA A 68 -0.13 -26.56 13.99
N GLY A 69 0.66 -27.62 14.18
CA GLY A 69 0.27 -28.75 15.04
C GLY A 69 -0.89 -29.59 14.49
N VAL A 70 -1.15 -29.52 13.17
CA VAL A 70 -2.23 -30.24 12.49
C VAL A 70 -1.63 -31.14 11.42
N PRO A 71 -1.98 -32.44 11.38
CA PRO A 71 -1.42 -33.37 10.40
C PRO A 71 -2.04 -33.13 9.00
N PHE A 72 -1.25 -32.72 8.05
CA PHE A 72 -1.61 -32.61 6.63
C PHE A 72 -0.38 -32.61 5.72
N THR A 73 -0.57 -32.95 4.45
CA THR A 73 0.48 -32.83 3.44
C THR A 73 0.49 -31.44 2.80
N ALA A 74 1.65 -30.97 2.35
CA ALA A 74 1.78 -29.71 1.64
C ALA A 74 0.85 -29.64 0.41
N ALA A 75 0.68 -30.74 -0.32
CA ALA A 75 -0.22 -30.83 -1.46
C ALA A 75 -1.69 -30.65 -1.05
N ALA A 76 -2.12 -31.28 0.06
CA ALA A 76 -3.48 -31.15 0.58
C ALA A 76 -3.77 -29.70 0.98
N TYR A 77 -2.82 -29.02 1.66
CA TYR A 77 -2.92 -27.63 2.03
C TYR A 77 -3.00 -26.70 0.81
N CYS A 78 -2.14 -26.89 -0.18
CA CYS A 78 -2.20 -26.10 -1.42
C CYS A 78 -3.54 -26.25 -2.12
N LYS A 79 -4.10 -27.48 -2.21
CA LYS A 79 -5.43 -27.73 -2.77
C LYS A 79 -6.55 -27.10 -1.93
N ALA A 80 -6.48 -27.16 -0.60
CA ALA A 80 -7.45 -26.52 0.30
C ALA A 80 -7.47 -25.01 0.08
N ARG A 81 -6.30 -24.36 0.11
CA ARG A 81 -6.15 -22.92 -0.14
C ARG A 81 -6.63 -22.52 -1.54
N GLN A 82 -6.40 -23.34 -2.56
CA GLN A 82 -6.86 -23.08 -3.93
C GLN A 82 -8.39 -23.07 -4.02
N ARG A 83 -9.08 -23.98 -3.33
CA ARG A 83 -10.55 -24.10 -3.34
C ARG A 83 -11.27 -22.95 -2.66
N LEU A 84 -10.71 -22.33 -1.62
CA LEU A 84 -11.34 -21.19 -0.95
C LEU A 84 -11.64 -20.08 -1.96
N PRO A 85 -12.81 -19.43 -1.91
CA PRO A 85 -13.14 -18.29 -2.77
C PRO A 85 -12.19 -17.11 -2.53
N LEU A 86 -11.88 -16.33 -3.57
CA LEU A 86 -11.09 -15.12 -3.43
C LEU A 86 -11.81 -14.09 -2.56
N VAL A 87 -13.13 -13.94 -2.75
CA VAL A 87 -14.00 -13.00 -2.02
C VAL A 87 -13.95 -13.22 -0.51
N LEU A 88 -13.71 -14.46 -0.04
CA LEU A 88 -13.50 -14.72 1.40
C LEU A 88 -12.36 -13.88 1.98
N PHE A 89 -11.25 -13.75 1.25
CA PHE A 89 -10.07 -13.01 1.72
C PHE A 89 -10.26 -11.50 1.60
N GLU A 90 -11.03 -11.06 0.62
CA GLU A 90 -11.45 -9.66 0.46
C GLU A 90 -12.33 -9.24 1.63
N ASP A 91 -13.37 -10.01 1.93
CA ASP A 91 -14.30 -9.77 3.04
C ASP A 91 -13.58 -9.84 4.41
N LEU A 92 -12.66 -10.79 4.60
CA LEU A 92 -11.85 -10.86 5.83
C LEU A 92 -10.99 -9.61 6.01
N LEU A 93 -10.34 -9.10 4.95
CA LEU A 93 -9.55 -7.87 5.03
C LEU A 93 -10.43 -6.68 5.35
N GLU A 94 -11.59 -6.55 4.69
CA GLU A 94 -12.55 -5.48 4.94
C GLU A 94 -12.99 -5.47 6.41
N ARG A 95 -13.40 -6.62 6.96
CA ARG A 95 -13.79 -6.74 8.38
C ARG A 95 -12.66 -6.41 9.35
N VAL A 96 -11.45 -6.81 9.05
CA VAL A 96 -10.28 -6.45 9.87
C VAL A 96 -10.05 -4.93 9.81
N CYS A 97 -10.18 -4.32 8.65
CA CYS A 97 -10.05 -2.88 8.49
C CYS A 97 -11.18 -2.13 9.23
N ASP A 98 -12.42 -2.59 9.14
CA ASP A 98 -13.57 -2.01 9.85
C ASP A 98 -13.37 -2.09 11.37
N ALA A 99 -12.92 -3.24 11.87
CA ALA A 99 -12.64 -3.42 13.29
C ALA A 99 -11.49 -2.53 13.80
N LEU A 100 -10.56 -2.15 12.92
CA LEU A 100 -9.45 -1.24 13.22
C LEU A 100 -9.79 0.24 12.98
N PHE A 101 -10.93 0.53 12.34
CA PHE A 101 -11.31 1.90 11.99
C PHE A 101 -11.46 2.84 13.20
N PRO A 102 -11.93 2.42 14.38
CA PRO A 102 -11.95 3.26 15.59
C PRO A 102 -10.55 3.81 15.96
N GLU A 103 -9.48 3.04 15.74
CA GLU A 103 -8.10 3.49 15.97
C GLU A 103 -7.71 4.67 15.07
N VAL A 104 -8.22 4.67 13.83
CA VAL A 104 -8.01 5.74 12.86
C VAL A 104 -8.74 7.03 13.24
N HIS A 105 -9.90 6.90 13.92
CA HIS A 105 -10.66 8.06 14.38
C HIS A 105 -10.05 8.78 15.58
N THR A 106 -9.37 8.04 16.45
CA THR A 106 -8.89 8.55 17.73
C THR A 106 -7.40 8.91 17.72
N THR A 107 -6.62 8.29 16.84
CA THR A 107 -5.16 8.39 16.85
C THR A 107 -4.61 9.16 15.65
N GLY A 108 -3.62 10.02 15.89
CA GLY A 108 -2.83 10.62 14.81
C GLY A 108 -3.58 11.62 13.92
N ARG A 109 -4.57 12.34 14.45
CA ARG A 109 -5.21 13.44 13.72
C ARG A 109 -4.23 14.60 13.57
N TRP A 110 -4.21 15.16 12.37
CA TRP A 110 -3.44 16.35 12.06
C TRP A 110 -4.39 17.55 11.95
N ARG A 111 -4.30 18.49 12.88
CA ARG A 111 -5.18 19.70 12.95
C ARG A 111 -6.67 19.38 12.80
N GLY A 112 -7.12 18.31 13.47
CA GLY A 112 -8.51 17.84 13.43
C GLY A 112 -8.85 16.92 12.25
N HIS A 113 -8.01 16.81 11.24
CA HIS A 113 -8.21 15.96 10.07
C HIS A 113 -7.62 14.57 10.27
N ARG A 114 -8.25 13.55 9.69
CA ARG A 114 -7.61 12.27 9.44
C ARG A 114 -6.71 12.40 8.21
N THR A 115 -5.57 11.78 8.26
CA THR A 115 -4.57 11.87 7.19
C THR A 115 -4.28 10.51 6.61
N TRP A 116 -4.23 10.44 5.29
CA TRP A 116 -4.08 9.23 4.52
C TRP A 116 -2.89 9.35 3.58
N THR A 117 -2.10 8.30 3.47
CA THR A 117 -1.02 8.22 2.50
C THR A 117 -1.35 7.20 1.43
N LEU A 118 -1.23 7.61 0.17
CA LEU A 118 -1.45 6.77 -1.00
C LEU A 118 -0.17 6.67 -1.80
N ASP A 119 0.26 5.45 -2.09
CA ASP A 119 1.41 5.23 -2.97
C ASP A 119 1.33 3.87 -3.64
N GLY A 120 2.09 3.72 -4.73
CA GLY A 120 2.20 2.50 -5.50
C GLY A 120 3.50 1.75 -5.21
N SER A 121 3.43 0.44 -5.28
CA SER A 121 4.59 -0.45 -5.23
C SER A 121 4.41 -1.59 -6.25
N SER A 122 5.30 -2.56 -6.25
CA SER A 122 5.20 -3.73 -7.11
C SER A 122 5.71 -4.97 -6.40
N PHE A 123 5.20 -6.13 -6.81
CA PHE A 123 5.68 -7.43 -6.37
C PHE A 123 5.76 -8.40 -7.55
N SER A 124 6.64 -9.38 -7.45
CA SER A 124 6.83 -10.40 -8.47
C SER A 124 6.22 -11.74 -8.04
N MET A 125 6.06 -12.63 -8.99
CA MET A 125 5.42 -13.93 -8.79
C MET A 125 6.00 -15.00 -9.72
N PRO A 126 5.69 -16.29 -9.54
CA PRO A 126 6.19 -17.36 -10.39
C PRO A 126 5.85 -17.17 -11.87
N ASP A 127 6.76 -17.61 -12.73
CA ASP A 127 6.62 -17.49 -14.17
C ASP A 127 5.70 -18.63 -14.72
N THR A 128 4.39 -18.37 -14.72
CA THR A 128 3.38 -19.25 -15.33
C THR A 128 2.67 -18.57 -16.48
N PRO A 129 2.13 -19.30 -17.47
CA PRO A 129 1.39 -18.70 -18.59
C PRO A 129 0.22 -17.82 -18.14
N ALA A 130 -0.56 -18.27 -17.15
CA ALA A 130 -1.71 -17.54 -16.62
C ALA A 130 -1.31 -16.23 -15.95
N LEU A 131 -0.23 -16.23 -15.14
CA LEU A 131 0.26 -15.03 -14.46
C LEU A 131 0.89 -14.04 -15.44
N ARG A 132 1.61 -14.53 -16.47
CA ARG A 132 2.12 -13.67 -17.55
C ARG A 132 1.01 -13.00 -18.33
N ALA A 133 -0.04 -13.75 -18.67
CA ALA A 133 -1.18 -13.22 -19.41
C ALA A 133 -1.94 -12.15 -18.65
N TYR A 134 -2.13 -12.33 -17.34
CA TYR A 134 -2.91 -11.43 -16.52
C TYR A 134 -2.10 -10.20 -16.04
N PHE A 135 -0.92 -10.40 -15.43
CA PHE A 135 -0.15 -9.31 -14.83
C PHE A 135 0.86 -8.67 -15.78
N GLY A 136 1.31 -9.39 -16.79
CA GLY A 136 2.34 -8.92 -17.71
C GLY A 136 3.76 -9.08 -17.16
N GLN A 137 4.73 -8.66 -17.96
CA GLN A 137 6.16 -8.73 -17.67
C GLN A 137 6.82 -7.36 -17.90
N PRO A 138 7.96 -7.04 -17.19
CA PRO A 138 8.66 -5.79 -17.39
C PRO A 138 9.09 -5.58 -18.84
N SER A 139 8.78 -4.42 -19.42
CA SER A 139 9.12 -4.06 -20.80
C SER A 139 10.63 -3.83 -21.02
N ALA A 140 11.39 -3.63 -19.95
CA ALA A 140 12.84 -3.46 -20.00
C ALA A 140 13.63 -4.76 -20.28
N GLN A 141 12.94 -5.91 -20.31
CA GLN A 141 13.54 -7.21 -20.61
C GLN A 141 13.03 -7.74 -21.95
N ALA A 142 13.77 -8.64 -22.58
CA ALA A 142 13.32 -9.32 -23.79
C ALA A 142 12.00 -10.06 -23.50
N LYS A 143 11.10 -10.10 -24.50
CA LYS A 143 9.79 -10.73 -24.39
C LYS A 143 9.91 -12.18 -23.88
N GLY A 144 9.17 -12.52 -22.83
CA GLY A 144 9.17 -13.85 -22.21
C GLY A 144 10.32 -14.12 -21.24
N CYS A 145 11.22 -13.17 -20.99
CA CYS A 145 12.39 -13.36 -20.12
C CYS A 145 12.18 -12.86 -18.66
N GLY A 146 11.26 -11.94 -18.42
CA GLY A 146 10.96 -11.44 -17.08
C GLY A 146 10.04 -12.36 -16.27
N PHE A 147 10.05 -12.20 -14.94
CA PHE A 147 8.96 -12.71 -14.11
C PHE A 147 7.73 -11.81 -14.26
N PRO A 148 6.51 -12.35 -14.13
CA PRO A 148 5.33 -11.51 -14.02
C PRO A 148 5.43 -10.58 -12.80
N VAL A 149 4.98 -9.35 -12.98
CA VAL A 149 5.01 -8.30 -11.94
C VAL A 149 3.64 -7.64 -11.89
N ALA A 150 3.08 -7.50 -10.69
CA ALA A 150 1.89 -6.72 -10.43
C ALA A 150 2.25 -5.35 -9.87
N HIS A 151 1.48 -4.33 -10.23
CA HIS A 151 1.39 -3.10 -9.48
C HIS A 151 0.48 -3.28 -8.27
N MET A 152 0.88 -2.72 -7.14
CA MET A 152 0.10 -2.67 -5.91
C MET A 152 -0.10 -1.21 -5.52
N LEU A 153 -1.34 -0.78 -5.42
CA LEU A 153 -1.70 0.52 -4.87
C LEU A 153 -2.23 0.31 -3.45
N ALA A 154 -1.72 1.06 -2.49
CA ALA A 154 -2.07 0.91 -1.09
C ALA A 154 -2.41 2.24 -0.43
N LEU A 155 -3.47 2.23 0.39
CA LEU A 155 -3.93 3.34 1.20
C LEU A 155 -3.66 3.03 2.67
N PHE A 156 -2.82 3.86 3.30
CA PHE A 156 -2.49 3.75 4.72
C PHE A 156 -3.00 4.96 5.49
N HIS A 157 -3.46 4.76 6.71
CA HIS A 157 -3.65 5.84 7.65
C HIS A 157 -2.29 6.38 8.11
N ALA A 158 -2.04 7.69 7.92
CA ALA A 158 -0.71 8.26 8.16
C ALA A 158 -0.29 8.20 9.64
N GLY A 159 -1.23 8.39 10.57
CA GLY A 159 -0.95 8.40 12.00
C GLY A 159 -0.66 7.01 12.59
N THR A 160 -1.38 5.96 12.15
CA THR A 160 -1.23 4.61 12.72
C THR A 160 -0.42 3.67 11.83
N GLY A 161 -0.27 4.01 10.54
CA GLY A 161 0.31 3.11 9.54
C GLY A 161 -0.53 1.87 9.21
N LEU A 162 -1.81 1.83 9.64
CA LEU A 162 -2.74 0.76 9.27
C LEU A 162 -3.02 0.80 7.77
N LEU A 163 -3.03 -0.36 7.14
CA LEU A 163 -3.35 -0.55 5.73
C LEU A 163 -4.84 -0.79 5.58
N LEU A 164 -5.57 0.18 5.00
CA LEU A 164 -7.03 0.11 4.91
C LEU A 164 -7.53 -0.37 3.55
N ARG A 165 -6.78 -0.13 2.50
CA ARG A 165 -7.11 -0.66 1.19
C ARG A 165 -5.85 -1.03 0.42
N VAL A 166 -5.93 -2.15 -0.30
CA VAL A 166 -4.89 -2.57 -1.23
C VAL A 166 -5.52 -3.10 -2.50
N LEU A 167 -5.01 -2.69 -3.64
CA LEU A 167 -5.43 -3.17 -4.96
C LEU A 167 -4.21 -3.64 -5.74
N ALA A 168 -4.34 -4.79 -6.39
CA ALA A 168 -3.35 -5.26 -7.35
C ALA A 168 -3.87 -5.07 -8.78
N SER A 169 -2.99 -4.70 -9.68
CA SER A 169 -3.30 -4.51 -11.10
C SER A 169 -2.16 -4.99 -11.99
N PRO A 170 -2.43 -5.25 -13.27
CA PRO A 170 -1.38 -5.52 -14.25
C PRO A 170 -0.33 -4.41 -14.28
N MET A 171 0.93 -4.77 -14.54
CA MET A 171 2.07 -3.85 -14.52
C MET A 171 1.91 -2.63 -15.46
N CYS A 172 1.17 -2.78 -16.56
CA CYS A 172 0.91 -1.69 -17.50
C CYS A 172 -0.20 -0.72 -17.04
N THR A 173 -0.86 -0.99 -15.92
CA THR A 173 -1.92 -0.14 -15.38
C THR A 173 -1.31 1.02 -14.60
N HIS A 174 -1.65 2.25 -14.98
CA HIS A 174 -1.18 3.42 -14.26
C HIS A 174 -1.93 3.56 -12.93
N ASP A 175 -1.22 3.84 -11.82
CA ASP A 175 -1.76 3.94 -10.45
C ASP A 175 -2.98 4.85 -10.35
N MET A 176 -3.02 5.94 -11.11
CA MET A 176 -4.14 6.88 -11.15
C MET A 176 -5.47 6.25 -11.58
N ARG A 177 -5.46 5.11 -12.30
CA ARG A 177 -6.70 4.42 -12.68
C ARG A 177 -7.46 3.93 -11.46
N HIS A 178 -6.73 3.49 -10.44
CA HIS A 178 -7.29 2.96 -9.19
C HIS A 178 -7.26 3.96 -8.04
N ALA A 179 -6.50 5.04 -8.13
CA ALA A 179 -6.40 6.04 -7.06
C ALA A 179 -7.78 6.65 -6.72
N ALA A 180 -8.60 6.92 -7.73
CA ALA A 180 -9.94 7.47 -7.51
C ALA A 180 -10.91 6.48 -6.83
N THR A 181 -10.71 5.16 -6.99
CA THR A 181 -11.55 4.16 -6.31
C THR A 181 -11.23 4.09 -4.82
N MET A 182 -10.00 4.43 -4.43
CA MET A 182 -9.60 4.51 -3.02
C MET A 182 -10.31 5.65 -2.25
N HIS A 183 -10.89 6.63 -2.96
CA HIS A 183 -11.62 7.72 -2.32
C HIS A 183 -12.91 7.25 -1.61
N ALA A 184 -13.38 6.03 -1.89
CA ALA A 184 -14.54 5.46 -1.18
C ALA A 184 -14.26 5.24 0.30
N GLU A 185 -12.98 5.02 0.66
CA GLU A 185 -12.54 4.81 2.04
C GLU A 185 -12.39 6.12 2.84
N LEU A 186 -12.40 7.27 2.15
CA LEU A 186 -12.23 8.58 2.75
C LEU A 186 -13.57 9.26 3.01
N SER A 187 -13.60 10.12 4.01
CA SER A 187 -14.76 10.93 4.37
C SER A 187 -14.49 12.43 4.16
N GLU A 188 -15.57 13.23 4.25
CA GLU A 188 -15.47 14.69 4.23
C GLU A 188 -14.46 15.20 5.27
N GLY A 189 -13.61 16.14 4.88
CA GLY A 189 -12.56 16.69 5.72
C GLY A 189 -11.27 15.90 5.79
N ASP A 190 -11.21 14.68 5.25
CA ASP A 190 -9.97 13.89 5.21
C ASP A 190 -8.92 14.51 4.29
N ILE A 191 -7.64 14.30 4.62
CA ILE A 191 -6.49 14.76 3.83
C ILE A 191 -5.79 13.55 3.20
N LEU A 192 -5.72 13.53 1.86
CA LEU A 192 -4.93 12.56 1.12
C LEU A 192 -3.56 13.14 0.78
N ILE A 193 -2.51 12.44 1.19
CA ILE A 193 -1.12 12.81 0.95
C ILE A 193 -0.52 11.81 -0.04
N ALA A 194 0.06 12.32 -1.15
CA ALA A 194 0.65 11.43 -2.15
C ALA A 194 1.81 12.11 -2.92
N ASP A 195 2.56 11.32 -3.68
CA ASP A 195 3.67 11.82 -4.49
C ASP A 195 3.15 12.52 -5.77
N ARG A 196 4.07 13.12 -6.50
CA ARG A 196 3.86 13.86 -7.76
C ARG A 196 3.09 13.12 -8.85
N GLY A 197 3.12 11.78 -8.83
CA GLY A 197 2.35 10.94 -9.76
C GLY A 197 0.85 11.12 -9.65
N PHE A 198 0.37 11.51 -8.47
CA PHE A 198 -1.04 11.71 -8.15
C PHE A 198 -1.50 13.17 -8.26
N ALA A 199 -0.58 14.14 -8.44
CA ALA A 199 -0.86 15.56 -8.53
C ALA A 199 -1.42 15.95 -9.91
N SER A 200 -2.65 15.56 -10.21
CA SER A 200 -3.35 15.97 -11.43
C SER A 200 -4.55 16.86 -11.13
N PHE A 201 -4.93 17.72 -12.08
CA PHE A 201 -6.14 18.54 -11.94
C PHE A 201 -7.37 17.70 -11.63
N ALA A 202 -7.56 16.61 -12.38
CA ALA A 202 -8.72 15.74 -12.22
C ALA A 202 -8.76 15.08 -10.82
N HIS A 203 -7.61 14.64 -10.30
CA HIS A 203 -7.56 14.03 -8.97
C HIS A 203 -7.86 15.02 -7.85
N LEU A 204 -7.23 16.21 -7.89
CA LEU A 204 -7.53 17.29 -6.94
C LEU A 204 -9.00 17.73 -7.01
N SER A 205 -9.58 17.81 -8.21
CA SER A 205 -11.00 18.16 -8.40
C SER A 205 -11.93 17.09 -7.84
N LEU A 206 -11.61 15.79 -7.97
CA LEU A 206 -12.40 14.71 -7.37
C LEU A 206 -12.41 14.79 -5.84
N LEU A 207 -11.26 15.08 -5.22
CA LEU A 207 -11.18 15.28 -3.78
C LEU A 207 -12.00 16.52 -3.38
N PHE A 208 -11.83 17.62 -4.09
CA PHE A 208 -12.55 18.86 -3.80
C PHE A 208 -14.08 18.69 -3.88
N VAL A 209 -14.60 18.05 -4.91
CA VAL A 209 -16.05 17.79 -5.07
C VAL A 209 -16.61 16.97 -3.91
N ARG A 210 -15.80 16.09 -3.33
CA ARG A 210 -16.15 15.28 -2.17
C ARG A 210 -15.84 15.94 -0.83
N LYS A 211 -15.48 17.24 -0.84
CA LYS A 211 -15.06 18.02 0.34
C LYS A 211 -13.90 17.40 1.11
N MET A 212 -13.04 16.69 0.41
CA MET A 212 -11.78 16.15 0.91
C MET A 212 -10.62 17.02 0.46
N HIS A 213 -9.47 16.85 1.10
CA HIS A 213 -8.28 17.64 0.82
C HIS A 213 -7.16 16.80 0.22
N GLY A 214 -6.34 17.42 -0.62
CA GLY A 214 -5.12 16.84 -1.17
C GLY A 214 -3.89 17.63 -0.76
N VAL A 215 -2.81 16.93 -0.39
CA VAL A 215 -1.47 17.50 -0.21
C VAL A 215 -0.50 16.70 -1.06
N PHE A 216 -0.16 17.22 -2.22
CA PHE A 216 0.64 16.50 -3.21
C PHE A 216 1.89 17.28 -3.56
N ARG A 217 2.96 16.56 -3.88
CA ARG A 217 4.09 17.17 -4.56
C ARG A 217 3.70 17.52 -5.99
N CYS A 218 3.96 18.75 -6.43
CA CYS A 218 3.71 19.17 -7.80
C CYS A 218 4.40 18.24 -8.80
N HIS A 219 3.70 17.92 -9.89
CA HIS A 219 4.28 17.14 -10.97
C HIS A 219 5.51 17.86 -11.54
N GLN A 220 6.60 17.13 -11.84
CA GLN A 220 7.88 17.71 -12.27
C GLN A 220 7.78 18.58 -13.54
N LYS A 221 6.76 18.35 -14.38
CA LYS A 221 6.49 19.15 -15.59
C LYS A 221 5.52 20.33 -15.34
N GLN A 222 4.97 20.46 -14.13
CA GLN A 222 4.12 21.62 -13.77
C GLN A 222 4.97 22.87 -13.70
N ILE A 223 4.54 23.92 -14.39
CA ILE A 223 5.18 25.22 -14.31
C ILE A 223 4.63 25.94 -13.09
N VAL A 224 5.49 26.14 -12.10
CA VAL A 224 5.19 26.91 -10.89
C VAL A 224 6.02 28.20 -10.93
N SER A 225 5.34 29.34 -10.83
CA SER A 225 5.96 30.66 -10.77
C SER A 225 5.34 31.44 -9.62
N PHE A 226 6.16 32.06 -8.80
CA PHE A 226 5.74 32.90 -7.67
C PHE A 226 5.74 34.38 -8.00
N ARG A 227 5.80 34.75 -9.30
CA ARG A 227 5.70 36.14 -9.73
C ARG A 227 4.30 36.65 -9.48
N VAL A 228 4.20 37.74 -8.72
CA VAL A 228 2.95 38.44 -8.38
C VAL A 228 2.28 39.00 -9.63
N GLY A 229 0.95 38.95 -9.69
CA GLY A 229 0.14 39.51 -10.78
C GLY A 229 0.27 38.81 -12.13
N ARG A 230 0.97 37.65 -12.20
CA ARG A 230 1.12 36.92 -13.47
C ARG A 230 -0.21 36.40 -14.00
N LYS A 231 -0.39 36.48 -15.30
CA LYS A 231 -1.46 35.82 -16.04
C LYS A 231 -1.23 34.29 -16.03
N HIS A 232 -1.97 33.53 -16.82
CA HIS A 232 -1.80 32.08 -16.92
C HIS A 232 -0.37 31.69 -17.32
N THR A 233 0.16 30.63 -16.67
CA THR A 233 1.42 30.03 -17.09
C THR A 233 1.27 29.45 -18.48
N ARG A 234 2.23 29.74 -19.37
CA ARG A 234 2.26 29.22 -20.75
C ARG A 234 3.50 28.34 -20.90
N PRO A 235 3.34 27.00 -21.05
CA PRO A 235 4.46 26.16 -21.39
C PRO A 235 4.92 26.43 -22.83
N SER A 236 6.22 26.35 -23.09
CA SER A 236 6.80 26.45 -24.43
C SER A 236 6.31 25.35 -25.38
N LYS A 237 5.93 24.19 -24.84
CA LYS A 237 5.29 23.09 -25.57
C LYS A 237 4.00 22.67 -24.86
N PRO A 238 2.94 22.27 -25.58
CA PRO A 238 1.71 21.78 -24.98
C PRO A 238 2.01 20.58 -24.05
N ARG A 239 1.56 20.66 -22.82
CA ARG A 239 1.74 19.60 -21.81
C ARG A 239 0.38 18.99 -21.50
N LYS A 240 0.12 17.81 -22.08
CA LYS A 240 -1.15 17.08 -21.88
C LYS A 240 -1.39 16.81 -20.38
N GLY A 241 -2.60 17.10 -19.91
CA GLY A 241 -3.07 16.77 -18.56
C GLY A 241 -2.59 17.65 -17.42
N LEU A 242 -1.70 18.64 -17.68
CA LEU A 242 -1.29 19.60 -16.65
C LEU A 242 -2.08 20.89 -16.74
N PRO A 243 -2.57 21.43 -15.60
CA PRO A 243 -3.34 22.66 -15.59
C PRO A 243 -2.45 23.88 -15.86
N ARG A 244 -3.04 24.92 -16.44
CA ARG A 244 -2.47 26.26 -16.42
C ARG A 244 -2.87 26.92 -15.12
N SER A 245 -1.95 27.63 -14.47
CA SER A 245 -2.24 28.34 -13.23
C SER A 245 -2.22 29.86 -13.43
N ARG A 246 -3.22 30.55 -12.89
CA ARG A 246 -3.30 32.01 -12.79
C ARG A 246 -3.00 32.41 -11.35
N TYR A 247 -2.18 33.42 -11.14
CA TYR A 247 -1.95 33.99 -9.82
C TYR A 247 -3.24 34.61 -9.27
N VAL A 248 -3.51 34.36 -8.01
CA VAL A 248 -4.64 34.96 -7.29
C VAL A 248 -4.15 35.86 -6.16
N ARG A 249 -3.40 35.30 -5.20
CA ARG A 249 -2.92 36.04 -4.02
C ARG A 249 -1.64 35.45 -3.47
N ARG A 250 -0.74 36.28 -3.00
CA ARG A 250 0.43 35.89 -2.21
C ARG A 250 0.02 35.62 -0.75
N LEU A 251 0.51 34.51 -0.17
CA LEU A 251 0.30 34.18 1.24
C LEU A 251 1.59 34.37 2.06
N GLY A 252 2.75 34.19 1.42
CA GLY A 252 4.05 34.29 2.07
C GLY A 252 5.20 34.19 1.06
N TRP A 253 6.41 34.00 1.56
CA TRP A 253 7.57 33.73 0.72
C TRP A 253 7.41 32.36 0.03
N GLN A 254 7.35 32.38 -1.32
CA GLN A 254 7.10 31.18 -2.13
C GLN A 254 5.86 30.36 -1.71
N ASP A 255 4.80 31.10 -1.30
CA ASP A 255 3.52 30.58 -0.90
C ASP A 255 2.42 31.44 -1.50
N GLN A 256 1.52 30.85 -2.30
CA GLN A 256 0.53 31.58 -3.09
C GLN A 256 -0.74 30.77 -3.33
N LEU A 257 -1.84 31.48 -3.49
CA LEU A 257 -3.06 30.95 -4.09
C LEU A 257 -3.01 31.15 -5.60
N VAL A 258 -3.37 30.09 -6.31
CA VAL A 258 -3.49 30.08 -7.76
C VAL A 258 -4.77 29.38 -8.19
N GLU A 259 -5.34 29.85 -9.29
CA GLU A 259 -6.43 29.18 -9.95
C GLU A 259 -5.91 28.26 -11.04
N TYR A 260 -6.14 26.98 -10.90
CA TYR A 260 -5.88 25.98 -11.94
C TYR A 260 -7.04 25.92 -12.92
N ARG A 261 -6.76 26.06 -14.21
CA ARG A 261 -7.74 25.90 -15.28
C ARG A 261 -7.76 24.44 -15.74
N LYS A 262 -8.96 23.89 -15.88
CA LYS A 262 -9.20 22.53 -16.38
C LYS A 262 -8.47 22.31 -17.71
N PRO A 263 -7.61 21.26 -17.82
CA PRO A 263 -7.00 20.91 -19.09
C PRO A 263 -8.04 20.51 -20.14
N PRO A 264 -7.85 20.81 -21.43
CA PRO A 264 -8.82 20.43 -22.48
C PRO A 264 -8.90 18.92 -22.72
N TRP A 265 -7.83 18.20 -22.39
CA TRP A 265 -7.78 16.75 -22.59
C TRP A 265 -8.01 16.02 -21.28
N LYS A 266 -9.03 15.12 -21.28
CA LYS A 266 -9.27 14.23 -20.16
C LYS A 266 -8.10 13.25 -19.94
N PRO A 267 -7.79 12.88 -18.69
CA PRO A 267 -6.85 11.79 -18.45
C PRO A 267 -7.42 10.45 -18.96
N ARG A 268 -6.53 9.54 -19.37
CA ARG A 268 -6.94 8.23 -19.94
C ARG A 268 -7.73 7.36 -18.95
N TRP A 269 -7.48 7.54 -17.67
CA TRP A 269 -8.11 6.76 -16.60
C TRP A 269 -9.52 7.20 -16.23
N MET A 270 -10.00 8.38 -16.72
CA MET A 270 -11.30 8.94 -16.36
C MET A 270 -12.27 8.90 -17.55
N GLU A 271 -13.52 8.60 -17.29
CA GLU A 271 -14.58 8.63 -18.29
C GLU A 271 -14.90 10.07 -18.73
N LYS A 272 -15.40 10.23 -19.98
CA LYS A 272 -15.67 11.55 -20.57
C LYS A 272 -16.72 12.33 -19.79
N ALA A 273 -17.80 11.67 -19.40
CA ALA A 273 -18.88 12.30 -18.62
C ALA A 273 -18.40 12.76 -17.24
N ALA A 274 -17.67 11.88 -16.53
CA ALA A 274 -17.09 12.21 -15.22
C ALA A 274 -16.11 13.39 -15.31
N TYR A 275 -15.28 13.45 -16.36
CA TYR A 275 -14.38 14.57 -16.56
C TYR A 275 -15.14 15.86 -16.90
N ALA A 276 -16.20 15.79 -17.71
CA ALA A 276 -17.02 16.94 -18.05
C ALA A 276 -17.67 17.57 -16.79
N ALA A 277 -18.11 16.75 -15.84
CA ALA A 277 -18.71 17.18 -14.57
C ALA A 277 -17.74 17.87 -13.60
N LEU A 278 -16.43 17.74 -13.78
CA LEU A 278 -15.46 18.44 -12.92
C LEU A 278 -15.52 19.96 -13.12
N PRO A 279 -15.20 20.79 -12.11
CA PRO A 279 -15.19 22.23 -12.21
C PRO A 279 -14.25 22.73 -13.31
N GLN A 280 -14.56 23.89 -13.92
CA GLN A 280 -13.71 24.48 -14.97
C GLN A 280 -12.43 25.10 -14.40
N THR A 281 -12.48 25.52 -13.14
CA THR A 281 -11.34 26.05 -12.40
C THR A 281 -11.31 25.44 -11.01
N LEU A 282 -10.12 25.37 -10.43
CA LEU A 282 -9.90 24.91 -9.07
C LEU A 282 -8.91 25.85 -8.38
N LEU A 283 -9.34 26.45 -7.27
CA LEU A 283 -8.45 27.23 -6.43
C LEU A 283 -7.59 26.28 -5.62
N VAL A 284 -6.27 26.47 -5.68
CA VAL A 284 -5.29 25.67 -4.95
C VAL A 284 -4.19 26.55 -4.38
N ARG A 285 -3.51 26.06 -3.37
CA ARG A 285 -2.32 26.67 -2.81
C ARG A 285 -1.09 25.95 -3.34
N GLU A 286 -0.17 26.72 -3.91
CA GLU A 286 1.18 26.26 -4.27
C GLU A 286 2.17 26.84 -3.26
N LEU A 287 2.98 25.97 -2.67
CA LEU A 287 4.04 26.39 -1.75
C LEU A 287 5.34 25.65 -2.04
N ARG A 288 6.47 26.35 -1.90
CA ARG A 288 7.79 25.79 -2.10
C ARG A 288 8.52 25.68 -0.76
N LEU A 289 8.97 24.50 -0.47
CA LEU A 289 9.66 24.15 0.75
C LEU A 289 11.12 23.88 0.48
N VAL A 290 11.99 24.40 1.34
CA VAL A 290 13.41 24.06 1.34
C VAL A 290 13.64 23.09 2.50
N THR A 291 14.15 21.91 2.20
CA THR A 291 14.46 20.91 3.23
C THR A 291 15.91 21.15 3.67
N PRO A 292 16.14 21.68 4.88
CA PRO A 292 17.50 21.99 5.35
C PRO A 292 18.30 20.74 5.70
N GLN A 293 17.63 19.59 5.87
CA GLN A 293 18.25 18.37 6.37
C GLN A 293 19.26 17.80 5.37
N ARG A 294 20.52 17.66 5.81
CA ARG A 294 21.59 17.02 5.06
C ARG A 294 21.23 15.56 4.76
N GLY A 295 21.62 15.06 3.61
CA GLY A 295 21.33 13.67 3.18
C GLY A 295 20.05 13.50 2.34
N TYR A 296 19.14 14.47 2.29
CA TYR A 296 18.01 14.42 1.38
C TYR A 296 18.45 14.76 -0.05
N ARG A 297 18.06 13.90 -1.01
CA ARG A 297 18.38 14.09 -2.42
C ARG A 297 17.71 15.35 -3.03
N THR A 298 16.55 15.70 -2.51
CA THR A 298 15.74 16.83 -3.00
C THR A 298 15.74 17.92 -1.95
N ARG A 299 16.47 19.00 -2.20
CA ARG A 299 16.54 20.16 -1.32
C ARG A 299 15.30 21.05 -1.41
N VAL A 300 14.63 21.05 -2.57
CA VAL A 300 13.47 21.90 -2.83
C VAL A 300 12.29 21.03 -3.27
N ILE A 301 11.17 21.17 -2.56
CA ILE A 301 9.90 20.49 -2.85
C ILE A 301 8.84 21.56 -3.08
N THR A 302 8.10 21.46 -4.18
CA THR A 302 6.92 22.29 -4.39
C THR A 302 5.68 21.42 -4.16
N LEU A 303 4.81 21.88 -3.28
CA LEU A 303 3.53 21.24 -2.97
C LEU A 303 2.39 21.96 -3.65
N VAL A 304 1.34 21.22 -3.94
CA VAL A 304 0.01 21.73 -4.28
C VAL A 304 -1.01 21.15 -3.31
N THR A 305 -1.90 21.99 -2.80
CA THR A 305 -2.91 21.57 -1.82
C THR A 305 -4.22 22.34 -2.00
N THR A 306 -5.31 21.71 -1.56
CA THR A 306 -6.65 22.34 -1.43
C THR A 306 -6.87 22.95 -0.04
N LEU A 307 -5.89 22.90 0.87
CA LEU A 307 -5.88 23.56 2.16
C LEU A 307 -5.40 25.02 1.95
N LEU A 308 -6.33 25.94 1.85
CA LEU A 308 -6.07 27.30 1.33
C LEU A 308 -5.68 28.32 2.40
N ASP A 309 -6.18 28.16 3.64
CA ASP A 309 -5.97 29.11 4.73
C ASP A 309 -4.54 29.00 5.30
N PRO A 310 -3.71 30.07 5.23
CA PRO A 310 -2.35 30.04 5.75
C PRO A 310 -2.27 30.08 7.29
N VAL A 311 -3.33 30.54 7.95
CA VAL A 311 -3.39 30.60 9.43
C VAL A 311 -3.75 29.23 9.98
N ALA A 312 -4.82 28.61 9.47
CA ALA A 312 -5.23 27.27 9.86
C ALA A 312 -4.16 26.22 9.45
N TYR A 313 -3.51 26.42 8.31
CA TYR A 313 -2.51 25.48 7.74
C TYR A 313 -1.20 26.20 7.39
N PRO A 314 -0.35 26.54 8.40
CA PRO A 314 0.93 27.19 8.14
C PRO A 314 1.83 26.36 7.21
N ALA A 315 2.64 27.05 6.40
CA ALA A 315 3.53 26.40 5.43
C ALA A 315 4.48 25.37 6.09
N ALA A 316 5.00 25.68 7.28
CA ALA A 316 5.85 24.76 8.04
C ALA A 316 5.11 23.48 8.43
N ALA A 317 3.84 23.57 8.88
CA ALA A 317 3.03 22.42 9.24
C ALA A 317 2.68 21.56 8.02
N LEU A 318 2.40 22.16 6.86
CA LEU A 318 2.22 21.42 5.60
C LEU A 318 3.51 20.75 5.13
N ALA A 319 4.67 21.37 5.39
CA ALA A 319 5.97 20.79 5.12
C ALA A 319 6.20 19.51 5.94
N GLU A 320 5.97 19.60 7.25
CA GLU A 320 6.10 18.48 8.18
C GLU A 320 5.14 17.34 7.82
N LEU A 321 3.86 17.66 7.57
CA LEU A 321 2.87 16.69 7.11
C LEU A 321 3.31 15.95 5.85
N TYR A 322 3.80 16.68 4.84
CA TYR A 322 4.25 16.07 3.59
C TYR A 322 5.53 15.25 3.78
N LEU A 323 6.46 15.69 4.61
CA LEU A 323 7.68 14.93 4.93
C LEU A 323 7.33 13.62 5.66
N GLY A 324 6.30 13.62 6.51
CA GLY A 324 5.76 12.41 7.13
C GLY A 324 5.27 11.35 6.14
N ARG A 325 4.96 11.74 4.87
CA ARG A 325 4.66 10.78 3.79
C ARG A 325 5.74 9.70 3.61
N TRP A 326 7.00 10.01 3.93
CA TRP A 326 8.08 9.04 3.85
C TRP A 326 7.82 7.75 4.65
N GLN A 327 6.95 7.81 5.65
CA GLN A 327 6.55 6.65 6.44
C GLN A 327 5.91 5.55 5.58
N ILE A 328 5.27 5.89 4.45
CA ILE A 328 4.70 4.88 3.53
C ILE A 328 5.78 3.97 2.92
N GLU A 329 6.99 4.51 2.68
CA GLU A 329 8.11 3.71 2.16
C GLU A 329 8.62 2.71 3.21
N ILE A 330 8.53 3.08 4.50
CA ILE A 330 8.80 2.19 5.63
C ILE A 330 7.72 1.11 5.73
N ASN A 331 6.46 1.48 5.60
CA ASN A 331 5.34 0.54 5.62
C ASN A 331 5.45 -0.49 4.47
N PHE A 332 5.78 -0.04 3.27
CA PHE A 332 6.07 -0.96 2.16
C PHE A 332 7.30 -1.84 2.41
N ARG A 333 8.34 -1.33 3.04
CA ARG A 333 9.51 -2.13 3.42
C ARG A 333 9.12 -3.22 4.41
N HIS A 334 8.26 -2.93 5.39
CA HIS A 334 7.73 -3.91 6.33
C HIS A 334 6.96 -5.01 5.60
N LEU A 335 6.03 -4.65 4.74
CA LEU A 335 5.26 -5.61 3.92
C LEU A 335 6.16 -6.42 2.97
N LYS A 336 6.99 -5.74 2.18
CA LYS A 336 7.72 -6.37 1.08
C LYS A 336 8.95 -7.12 1.55
N THR A 337 9.79 -6.46 2.35
CA THR A 337 11.10 -7.01 2.72
C THR A 337 11.03 -7.79 4.02
N THR A 338 10.38 -7.23 5.05
CA THR A 338 10.36 -7.88 6.37
C THR A 338 9.41 -9.09 6.38
N MET A 339 8.22 -8.95 5.81
CA MET A 339 7.24 -10.04 5.76
C MET A 339 7.37 -10.92 4.50
N GLY A 340 8.00 -10.43 3.41
CA GLY A 340 8.28 -11.23 2.21
C GLY A 340 7.31 -11.07 1.03
N LEU A 341 6.41 -10.07 1.04
CA LEU A 341 5.46 -9.82 -0.06
C LEU A 341 6.15 -9.47 -1.39
N GLU A 342 7.42 -9.11 -1.40
CA GLU A 342 8.16 -8.77 -2.62
C GLU A 342 8.13 -9.87 -3.68
N ILE A 343 8.09 -11.14 -3.25
CA ILE A 343 8.02 -12.32 -4.13
C ILE A 343 6.93 -13.26 -3.63
N LEU A 344 5.79 -13.27 -4.29
CA LEU A 344 4.70 -14.20 -3.97
C LEU A 344 4.96 -15.59 -4.55
N HIS A 345 4.38 -16.61 -3.95
CA HIS A 345 4.67 -18.00 -4.27
C HIS A 345 3.55 -18.73 -5.02
N CYS A 346 2.33 -18.19 -4.99
CA CYS A 346 1.18 -18.78 -5.66
C CYS A 346 1.32 -18.76 -7.19
N ARG A 347 0.81 -19.81 -7.85
CA ARG A 347 0.99 -20.04 -9.29
C ARG A 347 -0.25 -19.72 -10.13
N SER A 348 -1.32 -19.24 -9.51
CA SER A 348 -2.57 -18.82 -10.16
C SER A 348 -2.91 -17.38 -9.79
N VAL A 349 -3.67 -16.67 -10.61
CA VAL A 349 -4.09 -15.28 -10.38
C VAL A 349 -4.83 -15.15 -9.05
N ALA A 350 -5.89 -15.95 -8.85
CA ALA A 350 -6.63 -15.95 -7.59
C ALA A 350 -5.75 -16.29 -6.38
N GLY A 351 -4.79 -17.22 -6.54
CA GLY A 351 -3.85 -17.57 -5.49
C GLY A 351 -2.96 -16.40 -5.09
N VAL A 352 -2.40 -15.66 -6.06
CA VAL A 352 -1.58 -14.48 -5.85
C VAL A 352 -2.37 -13.37 -5.13
N LEU A 353 -3.62 -13.13 -5.51
CA LEU A 353 -4.47 -12.14 -4.87
C LEU A 353 -4.82 -12.53 -3.43
N LYS A 354 -5.17 -13.80 -3.16
CA LYS A 354 -5.38 -14.31 -1.79
C LYS A 354 -4.15 -14.14 -0.92
N GLU A 355 -2.98 -14.43 -1.47
CA GLU A 355 -1.70 -14.28 -0.79
C GLU A 355 -1.47 -12.82 -0.43
N MET A 356 -1.70 -11.87 -1.34
CA MET A 356 -1.60 -10.43 -1.09
C MET A 356 -2.57 -9.97 0.02
N TYR A 357 -3.84 -10.38 -0.01
CA TYR A 357 -4.81 -10.02 1.04
C TYR A 357 -4.41 -10.58 2.40
N MET A 358 -3.91 -11.81 2.44
CA MET A 358 -3.43 -12.40 3.69
C MET A 358 -2.21 -11.65 4.26
N PHE A 359 -1.30 -11.15 3.40
CA PHE A 359 -0.23 -10.25 3.83
C PHE A 359 -0.77 -8.94 4.42
N ALA A 360 -1.81 -8.36 3.83
CA ALA A 360 -2.43 -7.14 4.34
C ALA A 360 -3.07 -7.36 5.72
N ILE A 361 -3.79 -8.47 5.89
CA ILE A 361 -4.36 -8.87 7.20
C ILE A 361 -3.25 -9.04 8.23
N ALA A 362 -2.24 -9.87 7.94
CA ALA A 362 -1.13 -10.13 8.85
C ALA A 362 -0.38 -8.83 9.23
N TYR A 363 -0.15 -7.95 8.26
CA TYR A 363 0.47 -6.64 8.50
C TYR A 363 -0.35 -5.81 9.50
N ASN A 364 -1.67 -5.74 9.33
CA ASN A 364 -2.54 -4.99 10.23
C ASN A 364 -2.55 -5.56 11.65
N LEU A 365 -2.48 -6.89 11.80
CA LEU A 365 -2.36 -7.51 13.12
C LEU A 365 -1.03 -7.14 13.81
N VAL A 366 0.08 -7.11 13.07
CA VAL A 366 1.38 -6.64 13.61
C VAL A 366 1.31 -5.16 14.00
N ARG A 367 0.65 -4.32 13.19
CA ARG A 367 0.43 -2.90 13.51
C ARG A 367 -0.42 -2.71 14.76
N LEU A 368 -1.42 -3.58 14.99
CA LEU A 368 -2.22 -3.57 16.22
C LEU A 368 -1.33 -3.84 17.45
N VAL A 369 -0.47 -4.85 17.40
CA VAL A 369 0.50 -5.13 18.48
C VAL A 369 1.40 -3.93 18.75
N MET A 370 1.88 -3.25 17.69
CA MET A 370 2.68 -2.04 17.85
C MET A 370 1.90 -0.90 18.50
N LEU A 371 0.62 -0.72 18.14
CA LEU A 371 -0.24 0.30 18.74
C LEU A 371 -0.41 0.07 20.23
N GLU A 372 -0.67 -1.15 20.64
CA GLU A 372 -0.82 -1.51 22.06
C GLU A 372 0.51 -1.36 22.81
N ALA A 373 1.61 -1.83 22.23
CA ALA A 373 2.94 -1.63 22.84
C ALA A 373 3.29 -0.14 22.99
N ALA A 374 2.97 0.69 22.00
CA ALA A 374 3.20 2.13 22.07
C ALA A 374 2.41 2.79 23.21
N ARG A 375 1.16 2.36 23.43
CA ARG A 375 0.32 2.82 24.54
C ARG A 375 0.89 2.40 25.90
N HIS A 376 1.22 1.11 26.05
CA HIS A 376 1.76 0.57 27.31
C HIS A 376 3.12 1.15 27.69
N GLN A 377 3.96 1.47 26.69
CA GLN A 377 5.31 2.00 26.90
C GLN A 377 5.37 3.54 26.82
N GLU A 378 4.24 4.20 26.57
CA GLU A 378 4.12 5.67 26.46
C GLU A 378 5.11 6.28 25.47
N VAL A 379 5.33 5.59 24.33
CA VAL A 379 6.25 6.04 23.28
C VAL A 379 5.52 6.25 21.96
N PRO A 380 6.04 7.12 21.09
CA PRO A 380 5.50 7.25 19.73
C PRO A 380 5.54 5.93 18.97
N LEU A 381 4.47 5.65 18.22
CA LEU A 381 4.28 4.40 17.48
C LEU A 381 5.42 4.06 16.51
N ASP A 382 5.99 5.06 15.86
CA ASP A 382 7.10 4.92 14.92
C ASP A 382 8.42 4.50 15.59
N ARG A 383 8.48 4.57 16.94
CA ARG A 383 9.59 4.10 17.74
C ARG A 383 9.52 2.61 18.07
N ILE A 384 8.35 1.98 18.04
CA ILE A 384 8.20 0.54 18.29
C ILE A 384 8.76 -0.26 17.11
N SER A 385 9.53 -1.30 17.43
CA SER A 385 10.11 -2.18 16.41
C SER A 385 9.06 -3.08 15.75
N PHE A 386 8.86 -2.92 14.43
CA PHE A 386 7.97 -3.79 13.67
C PHE A 386 8.41 -5.26 13.68
N ILE A 387 9.71 -5.51 13.62
CA ILE A 387 10.25 -6.89 13.63
C ILE A 387 9.97 -7.55 14.97
N ASP A 388 10.08 -6.83 16.06
CA ASP A 388 9.83 -7.35 17.39
C ASP A 388 8.34 -7.62 17.61
N ALA A 389 7.46 -6.71 17.20
CA ALA A 389 6.02 -6.92 17.20
C ALA A 389 5.60 -8.14 16.36
N LEU A 390 6.21 -8.32 15.18
CA LEU A 390 5.98 -9.49 14.32
C LEU A 390 6.41 -10.78 15.02
N ARG A 391 7.57 -10.79 15.66
CA ARG A 391 8.08 -11.95 16.42
C ARG A 391 7.17 -12.26 17.60
N TRP A 392 6.80 -11.23 18.35
CA TRP A 392 5.90 -11.38 19.48
C TRP A 392 4.56 -12.03 19.04
N LEU A 393 3.90 -11.49 18.02
CA LEU A 393 2.62 -12.04 17.51
C LEU A 393 2.77 -13.49 16.99
N ARG A 394 3.92 -13.82 16.40
CA ARG A 394 4.18 -15.13 15.80
C ARG A 394 4.47 -16.22 16.84
N ASP A 395 5.23 -15.86 17.89
CA ASP A 395 5.84 -16.82 18.81
C ASP A 395 5.12 -16.91 20.17
N THR A 396 4.19 -15.96 20.45
CA THR A 396 3.44 -15.88 21.72
C THR A 396 2.31 -16.92 21.78
N LEU A 397 2.05 -17.38 23.00
CA LEU A 397 0.89 -18.23 23.32
C LEU A 397 -0.31 -17.39 23.75
N PRO A 398 -1.56 -17.88 23.62
CA PRO A 398 -2.74 -17.20 24.16
C PRO A 398 -2.57 -16.88 25.64
N ASN A 399 -3.19 -15.76 26.05
CA ASN A 399 -3.15 -15.26 27.44
C ASN A 399 -1.75 -14.86 27.96
N THR A 400 -0.75 -14.76 27.09
CA THR A 400 0.56 -14.18 27.45
C THR A 400 0.47 -12.67 27.39
N PRO A 401 0.73 -11.94 28.50
CA PRO A 401 0.70 -10.47 28.49
C PRO A 401 1.68 -9.89 27.46
N LEU A 402 1.32 -8.75 26.89
CA LEU A 402 2.24 -8.01 26.02
C LEU A 402 3.44 -7.51 26.83
N THR A 403 4.58 -8.05 26.51
CA THR A 403 5.85 -7.59 27.10
C THR A 403 6.31 -6.29 26.42
N ALA A 404 7.22 -5.56 27.07
CA ALA A 404 7.83 -4.38 26.48
C ALA A 404 8.56 -4.76 25.19
N LEU A 405 8.16 -4.14 24.08
CA LEU A 405 8.79 -4.32 22.79
C LEU A 405 9.98 -3.38 22.62
N VAL A 406 10.89 -3.77 21.74
CA VAL A 406 12.09 -2.99 21.44
C VAL A 406 11.72 -1.60 20.90
N ILE A 407 12.25 -0.56 21.53
CA ILE A 407 12.14 0.83 21.10
C ILE A 407 13.32 1.16 20.20
N ASN A 408 13.06 1.52 18.96
CA ASN A 408 14.11 1.96 18.03
C ASN A 408 14.76 3.25 18.56
N PRO A 409 16.10 3.37 18.55
CA PRO A 409 16.77 4.57 19.04
C PRO A 409 16.43 5.78 18.17
N TRP A 410 16.15 6.92 18.82
CA TRP A 410 15.99 8.18 18.11
C TRP A 410 17.37 8.77 17.79
N ARG A 411 17.60 9.03 16.50
CA ARG A 411 18.88 9.54 15.98
C ARG A 411 18.63 10.71 15.03
N PRO A 412 18.16 11.88 15.51
CA PRO A 412 17.76 12.99 14.65
C PRO A 412 18.91 13.55 13.83
N ASP A 413 20.13 13.51 14.36
CA ASP A 413 21.32 14.08 13.71
C ASP A 413 22.12 13.06 12.89
N ARG A 414 21.59 11.84 12.74
CA ARG A 414 22.26 10.81 11.97
C ARG A 414 22.25 11.15 10.47
N VAL A 415 23.41 11.46 9.94
CA VAL A 415 23.65 11.66 8.51
C VAL A 415 24.21 10.38 7.92
N GLU A 416 23.41 9.69 7.10
CA GLU A 416 23.86 8.52 6.34
C GLU A 416 24.26 8.94 4.93
N PRO A 417 25.53 8.77 4.52
CA PRO A 417 25.90 9.00 3.14
C PRO A 417 25.18 8.03 2.22
N ARG A 418 24.47 8.57 1.22
CA ARG A 418 23.82 7.73 0.21
C ARG A 418 24.86 7.10 -0.69
N VAL A 419 25.19 5.87 -0.42
CA VAL A 419 25.99 5.04 -1.30
C VAL A 419 25.06 4.24 -2.21
N LEU A 420 25.11 4.46 -3.50
CA LEU A 420 24.47 3.59 -4.50
C LEU A 420 25.23 2.27 -4.53
N LYS A 421 24.86 1.33 -3.68
CA LYS A 421 25.32 -0.05 -3.81
C LYS A 421 24.67 -0.66 -5.05
N ARG A 422 25.35 -0.65 -6.18
CA ARG A 422 25.02 -1.56 -7.28
C ARG A 422 25.30 -2.98 -6.78
N ARG A 423 24.23 -3.74 -6.52
CA ARG A 423 24.40 -5.19 -6.34
C ARG A 423 24.98 -5.75 -7.63
N MET A 424 26.11 -6.41 -7.54
CA MET A 424 26.64 -7.18 -8.68
C MET A 424 25.55 -8.18 -9.10
N LYS A 425 25.31 -8.27 -10.41
CA LYS A 425 24.41 -9.28 -10.96
C LYS A 425 25.06 -10.64 -10.74
N LYS A 426 24.45 -11.45 -9.87
CA LYS A 426 24.93 -12.82 -9.61
C LYS A 426 24.83 -13.73 -10.83
N TYR A 427 23.88 -13.45 -11.72
CA TYR A 427 23.59 -14.26 -12.89
C TYR A 427 23.43 -13.38 -14.14
N PRO A 428 23.82 -13.88 -15.34
CA PRO A 428 23.58 -13.16 -16.57
C PRO A 428 22.09 -12.98 -16.81
N LEU A 429 21.73 -11.86 -17.47
CA LEU A 429 20.34 -11.63 -17.87
C LEU A 429 19.91 -12.69 -18.88
N MET A 430 18.71 -13.25 -18.67
CA MET A 430 18.10 -14.14 -19.64
C MET A 430 17.89 -13.43 -20.98
N LYS A 431 18.42 -14.03 -22.05
CA LYS A 431 18.28 -13.54 -23.44
C LYS A 431 17.22 -14.30 -24.23
N LYS A 432 16.80 -15.48 -23.78
CA LYS A 432 15.76 -16.31 -24.38
C LYS A 432 14.70 -16.65 -23.35
N PRO A 433 13.42 -16.82 -23.74
CA PRO A 433 12.33 -17.25 -22.84
C PRO A 433 12.65 -18.55 -22.13
N ARG A 434 12.21 -18.69 -20.87
CA ARG A 434 12.42 -19.90 -20.05
C ARG A 434 11.91 -21.16 -20.72
N ASP A 435 10.75 -21.08 -21.34
CA ASP A 435 10.14 -22.24 -22.03
C ASP A 435 10.99 -22.69 -23.23
N THR A 436 11.63 -21.76 -23.95
CA THR A 436 12.59 -22.07 -25.02
C THR A 436 13.83 -22.75 -24.47
N LEU A 437 14.38 -22.26 -23.35
CA LEU A 437 15.54 -22.86 -22.70
C LEU A 437 15.21 -24.25 -22.14
N ARG A 438 14.04 -24.42 -21.52
CA ARG A 438 13.58 -25.73 -21.02
C ARG A 438 13.47 -26.76 -22.14
N LYS A 439 12.84 -26.38 -23.28
CA LYS A 439 12.73 -27.28 -24.44
C LYS A 439 14.09 -27.68 -24.99
N ALA A 440 15.06 -26.78 -24.99
CA ALA A 440 16.41 -27.06 -25.44
C ALA A 440 17.19 -28.01 -24.49
N LEU A 441 16.84 -28.04 -23.21
CA LEU A 441 17.47 -28.91 -22.20
C LEU A 441 16.79 -30.26 -22.04
N LEU A 442 15.57 -30.43 -22.56
CA LEU A 442 14.92 -31.75 -22.55
C LEU A 442 15.63 -32.67 -23.56
N PRO A 443 15.96 -33.94 -23.19
CA PRO A 443 16.48 -34.87 -24.15
C PRO A 443 15.51 -35.00 -25.32
N LYS A 444 16.02 -34.91 -26.55
CA LYS A 444 15.24 -35.25 -27.73
C LYS A 444 14.73 -36.68 -27.52
N LYS A 445 13.41 -36.88 -27.48
CA LYS A 445 12.85 -38.24 -27.54
C LYS A 445 13.47 -38.90 -28.78
N VAL A 446 14.31 -39.90 -28.55
CA VAL A 446 14.75 -40.77 -29.63
C VAL A 446 13.48 -41.40 -30.17
N ALA A 447 13.14 -41.05 -31.41
CA ALA A 447 12.05 -41.75 -32.11
C ALA A 447 12.44 -43.23 -32.21
N ALA A 448 11.68 -44.08 -31.51
CA ALA A 448 11.77 -45.51 -31.66
C ALA A 448 11.07 -45.90 -32.97
#